data_5cb631517ac258400e7966b77a068808
#
_entry.id   5cb631517ac258400e7966b77a068808
#
_cell.length_a   1.000
_cell.length_b   1.000
_cell.length_c   1.000
_cell.angle_alpha   90.00
_cell.angle_beta   90.00
_cell.angle_gamma   90.00
#
_symmetry.space_group_name_H-M   'P 1'
#
loop_
_entity.id
_entity.type
_entity.pdbx_description
1 polymer ?
#
loop_
_entity_poly.entity_id
_entity_poly.type
_entity_poly.pdbx_seq_one_letter_code
_entity_poly.pdbx_strand_id
1 'polypeptide(L)'
;MKKINQTNLKRRISLMLLITIFLMSSLVVGCGKKNVNTVSTKEDALVEETEESEKIEQETEIVQTENEEKKNLGTFGLYFSGIDVWGWTDTKSRSDVNIIAAVNTETRHVQLINTPRDYFVEMPISNGAKDKLTHAGLYGVENSVGTLEKLYDVDIDYYLRVNFSGFEAIIDTLGGVDVYSEYDFTVDPIKHYTEGYNHLTGLEALAFVRERHAFASGDNQRGRNQMAMLQALSKKVC
;
A
#
# COMPACT_ATOMS: atom_id res chain seq x y z
N MET A 1 -30.53 -0.94 -6.04
CA MET A 1 -29.39 -1.88 -6.20
C MET A 1 -28.46 -1.32 -7.29
N LYS A 2 -27.40 -0.58 -6.93
CA LYS A 2 -26.35 -0.18 -7.89
C LYS A 2 -25.56 -1.44 -8.28
N LYS A 3 -25.55 -1.80 -9.55
CA LYS A 3 -24.67 -2.84 -10.09
C LYS A 3 -23.23 -2.41 -9.83
N ILE A 4 -22.52 -3.15 -8.99
CA ILE A 4 -21.07 -3.01 -8.84
C ILE A 4 -20.47 -3.25 -10.22
N ASN A 5 -19.85 -2.21 -10.77
CA ASN A 5 -19.31 -2.24 -12.12
C ASN A 5 -18.13 -3.22 -12.13
N GLN A 6 -18.26 -4.33 -12.86
CA GLN A 6 -17.23 -5.39 -12.95
C GLN A 6 -15.86 -4.86 -13.40
N THR A 7 -15.83 -3.72 -14.07
CA THR A 7 -14.60 -3.02 -14.45
C THR A 7 -13.82 -2.47 -13.25
N ASN A 8 -14.50 -2.01 -12.20
CA ASN A 8 -13.86 -1.50 -11.00
C ASN A 8 -13.24 -2.62 -10.15
N LEU A 9 -13.88 -3.80 -10.12
CA LEU A 9 -13.35 -4.96 -9.41
C LEU A 9 -12.05 -5.47 -10.06
N LYS A 10 -11.99 -5.52 -11.41
CA LYS A 10 -10.78 -5.91 -12.15
C LYS A 10 -9.62 -4.92 -11.97
N ARG A 11 -9.90 -3.62 -11.86
CA ARG A 11 -8.90 -2.58 -11.56
C ARG A 11 -8.32 -2.72 -10.15
N ARG A 12 -9.16 -3.03 -9.15
CA ARG A 12 -8.76 -3.21 -7.75
C ARG A 12 -7.80 -4.41 -7.57
N ILE A 13 -7.99 -5.49 -8.34
CA ILE A 13 -7.13 -6.69 -8.34
C ILE A 13 -5.82 -6.44 -9.11
N SER A 14 -5.84 -5.69 -10.22
CA SER A 14 -4.67 -5.44 -11.07
C SER A 14 -3.58 -4.61 -10.37
N LEU A 15 -3.96 -3.65 -9.52
CA LEU A 15 -2.98 -2.84 -8.78
C LEU A 15 -2.22 -3.65 -7.71
N MET A 16 -2.88 -4.62 -7.06
CA MET A 16 -2.18 -5.54 -6.14
C MET A 16 -1.12 -6.38 -6.85
N LEU A 17 -1.41 -6.83 -8.08
CA LEU A 17 -0.46 -7.61 -8.88
C LEU A 17 0.75 -6.75 -9.32
N LEU A 18 0.55 -5.48 -9.64
CA LEU A 18 1.62 -4.56 -10.04
C LEU A 18 2.58 -4.22 -8.89
N ILE A 19 2.07 -4.06 -7.67
CA ILE A 19 2.90 -3.79 -6.49
C ILE A 19 3.76 -5.02 -6.14
N THR A 20 3.24 -6.24 -6.29
CA THR A 20 4.00 -7.48 -6.05
C THR A 20 5.06 -7.74 -7.13
N ILE A 21 4.81 -7.39 -8.39
CA ILE A 21 5.77 -7.53 -9.48
C ILE A 21 6.92 -6.51 -9.35
N PHE A 22 6.63 -5.29 -8.91
CA PHE A 22 7.66 -4.26 -8.69
C PHE A 22 8.60 -4.61 -7.52
N LEU A 23 8.12 -5.31 -6.50
CA LEU A 23 8.93 -5.80 -5.37
C LEU A 23 9.81 -7.03 -5.74
N MET A 24 9.50 -7.76 -6.81
CA MET A 24 10.29 -8.94 -7.23
C MET A 24 11.39 -8.63 -8.26
N SER A 25 11.40 -7.47 -8.91
CA SER A 25 12.37 -7.13 -9.96
C SER A 25 13.73 -6.61 -9.46
N SER A 26 13.95 -6.47 -8.17
CA SER A 26 15.21 -5.97 -7.59
C SER A 26 16.21 -7.05 -7.15
N LEU A 27 16.01 -8.33 -7.47
CA LEU A 27 16.83 -9.45 -6.99
C LEU A 27 17.60 -10.20 -8.09
N VAL A 28 18.09 -9.54 -9.15
CA VAL A 28 19.09 -10.14 -10.03
C VAL A 28 20.14 -9.13 -10.47
N VAL A 29 21.12 -8.86 -9.63
CA VAL A 29 22.47 -8.46 -10.04
C VAL A 29 23.48 -9.17 -9.15
N GLY A 30 23.99 -10.28 -9.63
CA GLY A 30 25.08 -11.05 -9.02
C GLY A 30 26.14 -11.32 -10.07
N CYS A 31 27.26 -10.68 -9.89
CA CYS A 31 28.49 -10.65 -10.65
C CYS A 31 29.15 -12.04 -10.86
N GLY A 32 29.79 -12.26 -12.02
CA GLY A 32 30.68 -13.42 -12.23
C GLY A 32 31.44 -13.37 -13.55
N LYS A 33 32.59 -12.68 -13.57
CA LYS A 33 33.60 -12.79 -14.65
C LYS A 33 34.29 -14.14 -14.60
N LYS A 34 34.43 -14.82 -15.76
CA LYS A 34 35.64 -15.59 -16.11
C LYS A 34 35.82 -15.68 -17.62
N ASN A 35 37.01 -15.21 -18.08
CA ASN A 35 37.55 -15.40 -19.41
C ASN A 35 37.90 -16.86 -19.66
N VAL A 36 37.73 -17.34 -20.90
CA VAL A 36 38.73 -18.19 -21.61
C VAL A 36 38.52 -18.05 -23.12
N ASN A 37 39.62 -17.78 -23.85
CA ASN A 37 39.76 -17.75 -25.30
C ASN A 37 39.57 -19.14 -25.93
N THR A 38 39.11 -19.22 -27.20
CA THR A 38 39.83 -19.76 -28.37
C THR A 38 38.91 -19.84 -29.61
N VAL A 39 39.26 -19.10 -30.64
CA VAL A 39 39.52 -19.33 -32.07
C VAL A 39 38.58 -20.23 -32.92
N SER A 40 38.11 -19.57 -34.04
CA SER A 40 37.86 -20.09 -35.40
C SER A 40 36.55 -20.87 -35.65
N THR A 41 35.66 -20.37 -36.49
CA THR A 41 35.64 -20.43 -37.96
C THR A 41 34.50 -19.56 -38.52
N LYS A 42 34.78 -18.87 -39.62
CA LYS A 42 33.81 -18.11 -40.42
C LYS A 42 33.01 -19.09 -41.26
N GLU A 43 31.67 -19.01 -41.23
CA GLU A 43 30.75 -19.31 -42.31
C GLU A 43 29.30 -19.60 -41.85
N ASP A 44 28.74 -18.86 -40.86
CA ASP A 44 27.31 -18.95 -40.55
C ASP A 44 26.72 -17.58 -40.03
N ALA A 45 27.33 -16.46 -40.46
CA ALA A 45 27.00 -15.15 -39.90
C ALA A 45 25.90 -14.34 -40.64
N LEU A 46 25.18 -14.95 -41.61
CA LEU A 46 24.22 -14.22 -42.46
C LEU A 46 22.73 -14.57 -42.22
N VAL A 47 22.43 -15.54 -41.38
CA VAL A 47 21.05 -15.95 -41.10
C VAL A 47 20.61 -15.46 -39.70
N GLU A 48 21.56 -15.23 -38.78
CA GLU A 48 21.25 -14.74 -37.42
C GLU A 48 20.95 -13.24 -37.36
N GLU A 49 21.50 -12.41 -38.28
CA GLU A 49 21.26 -10.97 -38.28
C GLU A 49 19.80 -10.58 -38.65
N THR A 50 19.09 -11.44 -39.42
CA THR A 50 17.70 -11.17 -39.79
C THR A 50 16.71 -11.56 -38.70
N GLU A 51 16.99 -12.61 -37.93
CA GLU A 51 16.09 -13.00 -36.79
C GLU A 51 16.30 -12.12 -35.56
N GLU A 52 17.51 -11.61 -35.33
CA GLU A 52 17.80 -10.72 -34.20
C GLU A 52 17.26 -9.30 -34.44
N SER A 53 17.24 -8.83 -35.72
CA SER A 53 16.62 -7.52 -36.04
C SER A 53 15.09 -7.54 -35.92
N GLU A 54 14.43 -8.63 -36.35
CA GLU A 54 12.99 -8.78 -36.18
C GLU A 54 12.58 -8.94 -34.68
N LYS A 55 13.41 -9.62 -33.89
CA LYS A 55 13.18 -9.79 -32.47
C LYS A 55 13.39 -8.49 -31.68
N ILE A 56 14.36 -7.67 -32.07
CA ILE A 56 14.59 -6.34 -31.46
C ILE A 56 13.47 -5.38 -31.84
N GLU A 57 12.94 -5.41 -33.06
CA GLU A 57 11.79 -4.59 -33.46
C GLU A 57 10.52 -5.00 -32.71
N GLN A 58 10.25 -6.29 -32.50
CA GLN A 58 9.12 -6.75 -31.70
C GLN A 58 9.26 -6.41 -30.22
N GLU A 59 10.45 -6.56 -29.62
CA GLU A 59 10.68 -6.13 -28.24
C GLU A 59 10.59 -4.61 -28.07
N THR A 60 11.02 -3.84 -29.07
CA THR A 60 10.93 -2.37 -29.06
C THR A 60 9.47 -1.91 -29.22
N GLU A 61 8.67 -2.59 -30.01
CA GLU A 61 7.24 -2.29 -30.18
C GLU A 61 6.42 -2.63 -28.92
N ILE A 62 6.76 -3.74 -28.22
CA ILE A 62 6.15 -4.10 -26.93
C ILE A 62 6.53 -3.11 -25.84
N VAL A 63 7.78 -2.64 -25.81
CA VAL A 63 8.25 -1.63 -24.83
C VAL A 63 7.63 -0.25 -25.10
N GLN A 64 7.38 0.10 -26.38
CA GLN A 64 6.69 1.35 -26.72
C GLN A 64 5.21 1.31 -26.37
N THR A 65 4.53 0.17 -26.53
CA THR A 65 3.13 0.00 -26.14
C THR A 65 2.96 -0.02 -24.60
N GLU A 66 3.92 -0.53 -23.84
CA GLU A 66 3.88 -0.44 -22.36
C GLU A 66 4.18 0.98 -21.84
N ASN A 67 4.92 1.80 -22.60
CA ASN A 67 5.19 3.19 -22.22
C ASN A 67 4.05 4.18 -22.57
N GLU A 68 3.13 3.83 -23.48
CA GLU A 68 2.00 4.70 -23.81
C GLU A 68 0.80 4.56 -22.86
N GLU A 69 0.75 3.53 -22.00
CA GLU A 69 -0.24 3.41 -20.93
C GLU A 69 0.23 3.92 -19.55
N LYS A 70 1.09 4.91 -19.46
CA LYS A 70 1.09 5.78 -18.27
C LYS A 70 -0.15 6.66 -18.31
N LYS A 71 -1.30 6.01 -18.13
CA LYS A 71 -2.59 6.65 -17.99
C LYS A 71 -2.46 7.68 -16.87
N ASN A 72 -2.54 8.95 -17.24
CA ASN A 72 -2.66 10.01 -16.25
C ASN A 72 -3.88 9.67 -15.40
N LEU A 73 -3.68 9.15 -14.19
CA LEU A 73 -4.75 8.68 -13.31
C LEU A 73 -5.62 9.84 -12.83
N GLY A 74 -5.21 11.09 -13.09
CA GLY A 74 -5.91 12.27 -12.60
C GLY A 74 -5.98 12.27 -11.07
N THR A 75 -7.16 12.47 -10.52
CA THR A 75 -7.43 12.37 -9.09
C THR A 75 -8.09 11.02 -8.77
N PHE A 76 -7.61 10.33 -7.71
CA PHE A 76 -8.20 9.08 -7.24
C PHE A 76 -8.22 8.98 -5.72
N GLY A 77 -9.15 8.17 -5.21
CA GLY A 77 -9.29 7.83 -3.79
C GLY A 77 -8.64 6.48 -3.48
N LEU A 78 -7.77 6.44 -2.45
CA LEU A 78 -7.18 5.21 -1.93
C LEU A 78 -7.54 5.05 -0.45
N TYR A 79 -8.19 3.94 -0.09
CA TYR A 79 -8.52 3.60 1.29
C TYR A 79 -7.49 2.67 1.90
N PHE A 80 -6.90 3.08 3.01
CA PHE A 80 -6.04 2.25 3.86
C PHE A 80 -6.87 1.66 5.00
N SER A 81 -6.96 0.32 5.05
CA SER A 81 -7.66 -0.45 6.06
C SER A 81 -6.66 -1.27 6.87
N GLY A 82 -6.47 -0.93 8.14
CA GLY A 82 -5.73 -1.76 9.09
C GLY A 82 -6.68 -2.65 9.87
N ILE A 83 -6.46 -3.97 9.85
CA ILE A 83 -7.28 -4.95 10.56
C ILE A 83 -6.54 -5.59 11.73
N ASP A 84 -7.27 -5.81 12.83
CA ASP A 84 -6.73 -6.34 14.08
C ASP A 84 -6.69 -7.88 14.05
N VAL A 85 -5.85 -8.46 13.16
CA VAL A 85 -5.64 -9.90 13.07
C VAL A 85 -4.20 -10.25 12.68
N TRP A 86 -3.78 -11.44 13.11
CA TRP A 86 -2.62 -12.16 12.60
C TRP A 86 -3.09 -13.17 11.55
N GLY A 87 -2.38 -13.33 10.44
CA GLY A 87 -2.71 -14.34 9.41
C GLY A 87 -3.24 -13.75 8.11
N TRP A 88 -4.35 -14.26 7.55
CA TRP A 88 -4.81 -13.87 6.22
C TRP A 88 -5.55 -12.52 6.21
N THR A 89 -5.27 -11.70 5.19
CA THR A 89 -5.85 -10.35 5.04
C THR A 89 -7.29 -10.35 4.53
N ASP A 90 -7.78 -11.46 3.98
CA ASP A 90 -9.17 -11.64 3.54
C ASP A 90 -10.13 -11.98 4.68
N THR A 91 -9.61 -12.23 5.89
CA THR A 91 -10.40 -12.50 7.07
C THR A 91 -11.33 -11.31 7.38
N LYS A 92 -12.62 -11.60 7.55
CA LYS A 92 -13.57 -10.59 8.04
C LYS A 92 -13.22 -10.21 9.46
N SER A 93 -12.80 -8.96 9.65
CA SER A 93 -12.35 -8.45 10.94
C SER A 93 -12.66 -6.96 11.05
N ARG A 94 -12.59 -6.44 12.28
CA ARG A 94 -12.70 -5.02 12.54
C ARG A 94 -11.65 -4.23 11.78
N SER A 95 -12.04 -3.09 11.19
CA SER A 95 -11.11 -2.13 10.62
C SER A 95 -10.75 -1.08 11.67
N ASP A 96 -9.58 -1.24 12.27
CA ASP A 96 -9.09 -0.36 13.35
C ASP A 96 -8.37 0.88 12.80
N VAL A 97 -7.92 0.83 11.56
CA VAL A 97 -7.36 1.96 10.82
C VAL A 97 -8.24 2.23 9.61
N ASN A 98 -8.71 3.46 9.49
CA ASN A 98 -9.59 3.90 8.40
C ASN A 98 -9.09 5.25 7.86
N ILE A 99 -8.15 5.21 6.91
CA ILE A 99 -7.55 6.42 6.32
C ILE A 99 -7.84 6.45 4.83
N ILE A 100 -8.36 7.57 4.33
CA ILE A 100 -8.51 7.85 2.91
C ILE A 100 -7.36 8.76 2.48
N ALA A 101 -6.68 8.41 1.40
CA ALA A 101 -5.79 9.30 0.68
C ALA A 101 -6.48 9.75 -0.62
N ALA A 102 -6.78 11.03 -0.73
CA ALA A 102 -7.16 11.66 -1.98
C ALA A 102 -5.88 12.11 -2.70
N VAL A 103 -5.58 11.48 -3.82
CA VAL A 103 -4.34 11.68 -4.58
C VAL A 103 -4.63 12.44 -5.86
N ASN A 104 -3.98 13.58 -6.06
CA ASN A 104 -3.97 14.29 -7.33
C ASN A 104 -2.60 14.12 -7.97
N THR A 105 -2.54 13.38 -9.08
CA THR A 105 -1.30 13.05 -9.77
C THR A 105 -0.73 14.21 -10.58
N GLU A 106 -1.55 15.15 -10.99
CA GLU A 106 -1.13 16.33 -11.75
C GLU A 106 -0.40 17.32 -10.86
N THR A 107 -0.99 17.63 -9.70
CA THR A 107 -0.40 18.57 -8.72
C THR A 107 0.55 17.88 -7.75
N ARG A 108 0.64 16.54 -7.77
CA ARG A 108 1.38 15.69 -6.81
C ARG A 108 0.97 15.94 -5.36
N HIS A 109 -0.27 16.32 -5.14
CA HIS A 109 -0.82 16.57 -3.82
C HIS A 109 -1.55 15.35 -3.30
N VAL A 110 -1.31 15.00 -2.01
CA VAL A 110 -2.00 13.92 -1.31
C VAL A 110 -2.64 14.50 -0.06
N GLN A 111 -3.96 14.38 0.04
CA GLN A 111 -4.72 14.71 1.23
C GLN A 111 -5.06 13.43 1.99
N LEU A 112 -4.63 13.33 3.25
CA LEU A 112 -4.98 12.22 4.13
C LEU A 112 -6.13 12.59 5.06
N ILE A 113 -7.11 11.71 5.17
CA ILE A 113 -8.29 11.85 6.05
C ILE A 113 -8.35 10.61 6.94
N ASN A 114 -8.08 10.76 8.24
CA ASN A 114 -8.23 9.69 9.21
C ASN A 114 -9.62 9.74 9.84
N THR A 115 -10.37 8.66 9.75
CA THR A 115 -11.69 8.52 10.38
C THR A 115 -11.56 7.64 11.63
N PRO A 116 -11.88 8.16 12.83
CA PRO A 116 -11.83 7.38 14.05
C PRO A 116 -12.66 6.10 13.95
N ARG A 117 -12.11 4.97 14.40
CA ARG A 117 -12.78 3.65 14.28
C ARG A 117 -14.13 3.58 15.00
N ASP A 118 -14.31 4.38 16.06
CA ASP A 118 -15.53 4.42 16.86
C ASP A 118 -16.56 5.44 16.33
N TYR A 119 -16.30 6.05 15.16
CA TYR A 119 -17.23 6.98 14.53
C TYR A 119 -18.54 6.27 14.20
N PHE A 120 -19.69 6.88 14.58
CA PHE A 120 -21.00 6.25 14.46
C PHE A 120 -21.61 6.56 13.10
N VAL A 121 -21.64 5.59 12.21
CA VAL A 121 -21.94 5.74 10.78
C VAL A 121 -23.03 4.79 10.33
N GLU A 122 -23.73 5.16 9.28
CA GLU A 122 -24.65 4.28 8.57
C GLU A 122 -23.87 3.43 7.53
N MET A 123 -23.98 2.11 7.65
CA MET A 123 -23.35 1.18 6.73
C MET A 123 -24.28 0.79 5.57
N PRO A 124 -23.78 0.55 4.34
CA PRO A 124 -24.60 0.12 3.21
C PRO A 124 -25.44 -1.12 3.50
N ILE A 125 -24.92 -2.05 4.32
CA ILE A 125 -25.61 -3.31 4.65
C ILE A 125 -26.68 -3.15 5.74
N SER A 126 -26.72 -2.03 6.45
CA SER A 126 -27.52 -1.88 7.68
C SER A 126 -28.94 -1.37 7.47
N ASN A 127 -29.37 -1.12 6.21
CA ASN A 127 -30.68 -0.55 5.87
C ASN A 127 -31.04 0.72 6.70
N GLY A 128 -30.04 1.60 6.91
CA GLY A 128 -30.21 2.87 7.66
C GLY A 128 -29.84 2.81 9.13
N ALA A 129 -29.56 1.62 9.71
CA ALA A 129 -29.06 1.54 11.07
C ALA A 129 -27.60 2.02 11.14
N LYS A 130 -27.27 2.69 12.24
CA LYS A 130 -25.91 3.18 12.49
C LYS A 130 -25.16 2.26 13.45
N ASP A 131 -23.87 2.14 13.24
CA ASP A 131 -22.94 1.43 14.12
C ASP A 131 -21.56 2.05 14.03
N LYS A 132 -20.62 1.57 14.86
CA LYS A 132 -19.22 2.01 14.80
C LYS A 132 -18.56 1.64 13.47
N LEU A 133 -17.79 2.56 12.91
CA LEU A 133 -17.08 2.34 11.63
C LEU A 133 -16.21 1.07 11.64
N THR A 134 -15.57 0.75 12.78
CA THR A 134 -14.75 -0.47 12.91
C THR A 134 -15.53 -1.75 12.58
N HIS A 135 -16.85 -1.78 12.83
CA HIS A 135 -17.71 -2.94 12.56
C HIS A 135 -17.99 -3.12 11.06
N ALA A 136 -17.81 -2.09 10.25
CA ALA A 136 -17.97 -2.22 8.79
C ALA A 136 -17.07 -3.30 8.21
N GLY A 137 -15.85 -3.46 8.76
CA GLY A 137 -14.89 -4.48 8.34
C GLY A 137 -15.35 -5.93 8.61
N LEU A 138 -16.26 -6.16 9.55
CA LEU A 138 -16.85 -7.48 9.83
C LEU A 138 -17.70 -8.00 8.67
N TYR A 139 -18.17 -7.10 7.81
CA TYR A 139 -18.97 -7.42 6.62
C TYR A 139 -18.12 -7.41 5.34
N GLY A 140 -16.82 -7.20 5.44
CA GLY A 140 -15.88 -7.16 4.34
C GLY A 140 -15.39 -5.75 4.00
N VAL A 141 -14.31 -5.68 3.22
CA VAL A 141 -13.67 -4.40 2.88
C VAL A 141 -14.57 -3.53 2.00
N GLU A 142 -15.37 -4.14 1.13
CA GLU A 142 -16.33 -3.44 0.27
C GLU A 142 -17.38 -2.68 1.08
N ASN A 143 -17.82 -3.25 2.21
CA ASN A 143 -18.74 -2.56 3.10
C ASN A 143 -18.06 -1.39 3.81
N SER A 144 -16.78 -1.52 4.20
CA SER A 144 -16.00 -0.41 4.76
C SER A 144 -15.80 0.71 3.73
N VAL A 145 -15.47 0.36 2.47
CA VAL A 145 -15.36 1.30 1.34
C VAL A 145 -16.68 2.04 1.15
N GLY A 146 -17.78 1.31 0.95
CA GLY A 146 -19.09 1.94 0.72
C GLY A 146 -19.59 2.78 1.92
N THR A 147 -19.17 2.43 3.15
CA THR A 147 -19.47 3.24 4.34
C THR A 147 -18.75 4.58 4.29
N LEU A 148 -17.47 4.59 3.90
CA LEU A 148 -16.67 5.81 3.81
C LEU A 148 -17.06 6.67 2.59
N GLU A 149 -17.36 6.03 1.45
CA GLU A 149 -17.91 6.70 0.26
C GLU A 149 -19.21 7.45 0.61
N LYS A 150 -20.10 6.78 1.36
CA LYS A 150 -21.36 7.40 1.81
C LYS A 150 -21.13 8.53 2.82
N LEU A 151 -20.16 8.36 3.73
CA LEU A 151 -19.88 9.33 4.79
C LEU A 151 -19.32 10.65 4.23
N TYR A 152 -18.44 10.56 3.25
CA TYR A 152 -17.71 11.71 2.70
C TYR A 152 -18.22 12.17 1.33
N ASP A 153 -19.19 11.47 0.74
CA ASP A 153 -19.69 11.72 -0.61
C ASP A 153 -18.56 11.74 -1.67
N VAL A 154 -17.66 10.76 -1.60
CA VAL A 154 -16.50 10.60 -2.48
C VAL A 154 -16.43 9.19 -3.04
N ASP A 155 -15.82 9.04 -4.22
CA ASP A 155 -15.50 7.72 -4.77
C ASP A 155 -14.14 7.24 -4.24
N ILE A 156 -14.07 5.95 -3.86
CA ILE A 156 -12.83 5.27 -3.48
C ILE A 156 -12.47 4.26 -4.56
N ASP A 157 -11.44 4.57 -5.35
CA ASP A 157 -11.04 3.78 -6.51
C ASP A 157 -10.28 2.52 -6.13
N TYR A 158 -9.46 2.61 -5.08
CA TYR A 158 -8.56 1.55 -4.63
C TYR A 158 -8.62 1.38 -3.11
N TYR A 159 -8.24 0.19 -2.65
CA TYR A 159 -7.98 -0.01 -1.23
C TYR A 159 -6.71 -0.84 -1.00
N LEU A 160 -6.05 -0.58 0.11
CA LEU A 160 -4.98 -1.38 0.68
C LEU A 160 -5.41 -1.86 2.05
N ARG A 161 -5.51 -3.18 2.23
CA ARG A 161 -5.86 -3.79 3.50
C ARG A 161 -4.66 -4.52 4.08
N VAL A 162 -4.29 -4.18 5.32
CA VAL A 162 -3.09 -4.68 5.98
C VAL A 162 -3.47 -5.24 7.36
N ASN A 163 -2.92 -6.40 7.70
CA ASN A 163 -2.95 -6.98 9.03
C ASN A 163 -1.61 -6.76 9.74
N PHE A 164 -1.47 -7.21 10.98
CA PHE A 164 -0.25 -7.02 11.77
C PHE A 164 0.99 -7.60 11.10
N SER A 165 0.95 -8.89 10.72
CA SER A 165 2.09 -9.55 10.09
C SER A 165 2.47 -8.93 8.75
N GLY A 166 1.50 -8.52 7.93
CA GLY A 166 1.75 -7.82 6.67
C GLY A 166 2.36 -6.45 6.88
N PHE A 167 1.91 -5.72 7.91
CA PHE A 167 2.48 -4.43 8.26
C PHE A 167 3.96 -4.55 8.69
N GLU A 168 4.26 -5.47 9.62
CA GLU A 168 5.63 -5.73 10.06
C GLU A 168 6.53 -6.12 8.88
N ALA A 169 6.07 -7.04 8.03
CA ALA A 169 6.83 -7.51 6.87
C ALA A 169 7.14 -6.38 5.87
N ILE A 170 6.20 -5.46 5.62
CA ILE A 170 6.43 -4.29 4.77
C ILE A 170 7.56 -3.43 5.33
N ILE A 171 7.50 -3.09 6.62
CA ILE A 171 8.51 -2.24 7.27
C ILE A 171 9.89 -2.91 7.24
N ASP A 172 9.96 -4.20 7.59
CA ASP A 172 11.23 -4.94 7.63
C ASP A 172 11.83 -5.11 6.24
N THR A 173 11.00 -5.35 5.20
CA THR A 173 11.46 -5.41 3.80
C THR A 173 12.08 -4.09 3.34
N LEU A 174 11.58 -2.96 3.83
CA LEU A 174 12.11 -1.63 3.54
C LEU A 174 13.38 -1.30 4.37
N GLY A 175 13.82 -2.22 5.25
CA GLY A 175 14.96 -1.99 6.14
C GLY A 175 14.65 -1.02 7.28
N GLY A 176 13.41 -1.00 7.75
CA GLY A 176 12.93 -0.08 8.76
C GLY A 176 12.39 1.24 8.19
N VAL A 177 11.83 2.07 9.04
CA VAL A 177 11.24 3.37 8.69
C VAL A 177 11.61 4.44 9.71
N ASP A 178 11.91 5.67 9.24
CA ASP A 178 12.16 6.82 10.09
C ASP A 178 10.86 7.61 10.27
N VAL A 179 10.27 7.53 11.46
CA VAL A 179 9.01 8.19 11.78
C VAL A 179 9.18 9.26 12.84
N TYR A 180 8.49 10.38 12.70
CA TYR A 180 8.47 11.46 13.68
C TYR A 180 7.45 11.16 14.78
N SER A 181 7.88 11.17 16.05
CA SER A 181 7.03 11.10 17.22
C SER A 181 6.83 12.50 17.82
N GLU A 182 5.59 12.85 18.13
CA GLU A 182 5.26 14.11 18.81
C GLU A 182 5.59 14.08 20.31
N TYR A 183 5.83 12.89 20.88
CA TYR A 183 6.02 12.70 22.33
C TYR A 183 7.06 11.62 22.63
N ASP A 184 7.67 11.75 23.82
CA ASP A 184 8.35 10.66 24.46
C ASP A 184 7.34 9.69 25.08
N PHE A 185 7.47 8.40 24.81
CA PHE A 185 6.65 7.37 25.43
C PHE A 185 7.33 5.99 25.34
N THR A 186 6.85 5.05 26.16
CA THR A 186 7.36 3.68 26.16
C THR A 186 6.24 2.67 25.91
N VAL A 187 6.53 1.67 25.12
CA VAL A 187 5.70 0.46 24.95
C VAL A 187 6.53 -0.74 25.42
N ASP A 188 6.35 -1.11 26.68
CA ASP A 188 7.08 -2.22 27.30
C ASP A 188 6.63 -3.58 26.72
N PRO A 189 7.55 -4.54 26.52
CA PRO A 189 9.00 -4.44 26.59
C PRO A 189 9.64 -4.06 25.24
N ILE A 190 8.90 -3.46 24.31
CA ILE A 190 9.30 -3.32 22.90
C ILE A 190 10.30 -2.19 22.69
N LYS A 191 9.91 -0.94 23.03
CA LYS A 191 10.75 0.23 22.78
C LYS A 191 10.34 1.45 23.59
N HIS A 192 11.33 2.28 23.91
CA HIS A 192 11.16 3.67 24.27
C HIS A 192 11.29 4.55 23.02
N TYR A 193 10.26 5.34 22.73
CA TYR A 193 10.20 6.29 21.60
C TYR A 193 10.51 7.68 22.15
N THR A 194 11.40 8.40 21.47
CA THR A 194 11.74 9.78 21.83
C THR A 194 10.97 10.77 20.97
N GLU A 195 10.68 11.95 21.50
CA GLU A 195 10.19 13.06 20.67
C GLU A 195 11.18 13.32 19.53
N GLY A 196 10.67 13.47 18.28
CA GLY A 196 11.50 13.58 17.10
C GLY A 196 11.53 12.31 16.25
N TYR A 197 12.57 12.15 15.42
CA TYR A 197 12.70 11.01 14.51
C TYR A 197 13.19 9.75 15.23
N ASN A 198 12.49 8.64 15.00
CA ASN A 198 12.82 7.30 15.47
C ASN A 198 12.95 6.37 14.27
N HIS A 199 14.07 5.62 14.20
CA HIS A 199 14.20 4.50 13.27
C HIS A 199 13.54 3.27 13.87
N LEU A 200 12.55 2.68 13.16
CA LEU A 200 11.70 1.61 13.66
C LEU A 200 11.77 0.38 12.76
N THR A 201 11.93 -0.79 13.36
CA THR A 201 11.69 -2.10 12.76
C THR A 201 10.20 -2.36 12.65
N GLY A 202 9.78 -3.46 11.98
CA GLY A 202 8.36 -3.82 11.81
C GLY A 202 7.62 -3.92 13.14
N LEU A 203 8.18 -4.66 14.12
CA LEU A 203 7.59 -4.80 15.45
C LEU A 203 7.47 -3.46 16.20
N GLU A 204 8.52 -2.66 16.16
CA GLU A 204 8.53 -1.35 16.80
C GLU A 204 7.54 -0.38 16.14
N ALA A 205 7.47 -0.40 14.81
CA ALA A 205 6.50 0.39 14.04
C ALA A 205 5.05 -0.03 14.35
N LEU A 206 4.79 -1.34 14.48
CA LEU A 206 3.47 -1.83 14.87
C LEU A 206 3.08 -1.36 16.29
N ALA A 207 4.00 -1.42 17.24
CA ALA A 207 3.79 -0.92 18.59
C ALA A 207 3.50 0.59 18.59
N PHE A 208 4.25 1.38 17.80
CA PHE A 208 4.08 2.82 17.65
C PHE A 208 2.67 3.21 17.15
N VAL A 209 2.16 2.54 16.12
CA VAL A 209 0.86 2.87 15.52
C VAL A 209 -0.34 2.31 16.30
N ARG A 210 -0.10 1.42 17.27
CA ARG A 210 -1.15 0.84 18.13
C ARG A 210 -1.26 1.51 19.50
N GLU A 211 -0.22 2.19 19.95
CA GLU A 211 -0.19 2.81 21.28
C GLU A 211 -1.24 3.92 21.41
N ARG A 212 -1.97 3.89 22.51
CA ARG A 212 -2.98 4.88 22.88
C ARG A 212 -3.02 5.19 24.37
N HIS A 213 -2.55 4.29 25.22
CA HIS A 213 -2.64 4.41 26.68
C HIS A 213 -1.59 5.34 27.26
N ALA A 214 -0.47 5.53 26.57
CA ALA A 214 0.57 6.48 26.93
C ALA A 214 0.14 7.96 26.75
N PHE A 215 -0.98 8.20 26.08
CA PHE A 215 -1.38 9.56 25.68
C PHE A 215 -2.71 10.00 26.33
N ALA A 216 -2.76 11.24 26.82
CA ALA A 216 -3.99 11.83 27.34
C ALA A 216 -5.10 11.92 26.28
N SER A 217 -4.75 12.11 24.99
CA SER A 217 -5.70 12.14 23.88
C SER A 217 -6.07 10.75 23.33
N GLY A 218 -5.47 9.68 23.87
CA GLY A 218 -5.82 8.29 23.60
C GLY A 218 -5.85 7.95 22.09
N ASP A 219 -7.05 7.62 21.61
CA ASP A 219 -7.29 7.21 20.24
C ASP A 219 -6.95 8.28 19.20
N ASN A 220 -7.09 9.55 19.54
CA ASN A 220 -6.74 10.66 18.65
C ASN A 220 -5.22 10.68 18.38
N GLN A 221 -4.38 10.43 19.40
CA GLN A 221 -2.93 10.34 19.20
C GLN A 221 -2.56 9.12 18.39
N ARG A 222 -3.20 7.98 18.62
CA ARG A 222 -3.02 6.80 17.79
C ARG A 222 -3.28 7.11 16.31
N GLY A 223 -4.36 7.83 16.01
CA GLY A 223 -4.65 8.28 14.65
C GLY A 223 -3.55 9.18 14.06
N ARG A 224 -2.99 10.11 14.83
CA ARG A 224 -1.84 10.94 14.40
C ARG A 224 -0.61 10.10 14.13
N ASN A 225 -0.30 9.14 15.00
CA ASN A 225 0.84 8.22 14.81
C ASN A 225 0.68 7.39 13.53
N GLN A 226 -0.54 6.94 13.21
CA GLN A 226 -0.84 6.21 11.96
C GLN A 226 -0.63 7.11 10.73
N MET A 227 -1.04 8.37 10.81
CA MET A 227 -0.81 9.34 9.72
C MET A 227 0.68 9.64 9.53
N ALA A 228 1.43 9.84 10.64
CA ALA A 228 2.88 10.04 10.60
C ALA A 228 3.60 8.84 9.97
N MET A 229 3.16 7.62 10.28
CA MET A 229 3.68 6.39 9.69
C MET A 229 3.45 6.33 8.17
N LEU A 230 2.25 6.64 7.69
CA LEU A 230 1.98 6.67 6.24
C LEU A 230 2.82 7.73 5.52
N GLN A 231 3.02 8.90 6.14
CA GLN A 231 3.91 9.93 5.59
C GLN A 231 5.37 9.46 5.54
N ALA A 232 5.84 8.77 6.58
CA ALA A 232 7.19 8.22 6.63
C ALA A 232 7.40 7.15 5.55
N LEU A 233 6.43 6.23 5.39
CA LEU A 233 6.46 5.21 4.35
C LEU A 233 6.45 5.82 2.94
N SER A 234 5.63 6.84 2.68
CA SER A 234 5.61 7.50 1.38
C SER A 234 6.96 8.12 1.02
N LYS A 235 7.67 8.72 2.00
CA LYS A 235 9.02 9.28 1.80
C LYS A 235 10.09 8.19 1.59
N LYS A 236 9.89 7.01 2.15
CA LYS A 236 10.83 5.89 2.04
C LYS A 236 10.76 5.21 0.68
N VAL A 237 9.59 5.22 0.04
CA VAL A 237 9.31 4.50 -1.22
C VAL A 237 9.46 5.42 -2.44
N CYS A 238 9.29 6.73 -2.29
CA CYS A 238 9.46 7.73 -3.36
C CYS A 238 10.85 8.32 -3.37
#